data_bf186067d754637d1e9d41f9f863dd08
#
_entry.id   bf186067d754637d1e9d41f9f863dd08
#
_cell.length_a   1.000
_cell.length_b   1.000
_cell.length_c   1.000
_cell.angle_alpha   90.00
_cell.angle_beta   90.00
_cell.angle_gamma   90.00
#
_symmetry.space_group_name_H-M   'P 1'
#
loop_
_entity.id
_entity.type
_entity.pdbx_description
1 polymer ?
#
loop_
_entity_poly.entity_id
_entity_poly.type
_entity_poly.pdbx_seq_one_letter_code
_entity_poly.pdbx_strand_id
1 'polypeptide(L)'
;MRYTPAGIPIASAILAHSSKQSEANTERLVEFEIAAIAAGEISKRFMDIELGVVMAFTGFLSRKNRNSKSLVFHVIEFEATT
;
A
#
# COMPACT_ATOMS: atom_id res chain seq x y z
N MET A 1 9.39 -2.83 12.11
CA MET A 1 9.26 -1.36 11.98
C MET A 1 10.62 -0.72 11.94
N ARG A 2 10.78 0.28 11.11
CA ARG A 2 12.03 1.03 10.99
C ARG A 2 11.77 2.49 11.33
N TYR A 3 12.85 3.24 11.52
CA TYR A 3 12.77 4.66 11.81
C TYR A 3 13.69 5.42 10.87
N THR A 4 13.26 6.61 10.44
CA THR A 4 14.12 7.49 9.68
C THR A 4 15.16 8.11 10.61
N PRO A 5 16.23 8.73 10.06
CA PRO A 5 17.20 9.46 10.92
C PRO A 5 16.55 10.53 11.78
N ALA A 6 15.39 11.07 11.36
CA ALA A 6 14.64 12.05 12.16
C ALA A 6 13.74 11.40 13.21
N GLY A 7 13.77 10.06 13.34
CA GLY A 7 12.97 9.36 14.34
C GLY A 7 11.53 9.07 13.93
N ILE A 8 11.19 9.22 12.65
CA ILE A 8 9.84 8.95 12.16
C ILE A 8 9.69 7.45 11.92
N PRO A 9 8.69 6.79 12.54
CA PRO A 9 8.48 5.37 12.33
C PRO A 9 7.96 5.06 10.93
N ILE A 10 8.45 3.96 10.34
CA ILE A 10 8.02 3.49 9.03
C ILE A 10 7.68 2.02 9.12
N ALA A 11 6.48 1.66 8.70
CA ALA A 11 6.03 0.29 8.55
C ALA A 11 5.95 -0.04 7.07
N SER A 12 6.28 -1.28 6.69
CA SER A 12 6.20 -1.72 5.31
C SER A 12 5.53 -3.07 5.21
N ALA A 13 4.88 -3.31 4.07
CA ALA A 13 4.19 -4.56 3.79
C ALA A 13 4.00 -4.71 2.28
N ILE A 14 3.58 -5.89 1.86
CA ILE A 14 3.17 -6.13 0.48
C ILE A 14 1.65 -6.15 0.47
N LEU A 15 1.04 -5.31 -0.35
CA LEU A 15 -0.41 -5.28 -0.54
C LEU A 15 -0.76 -6.07 -1.80
N ALA A 16 -1.74 -6.95 -1.68
CA ALA A 16 -2.26 -7.70 -2.83
C ALA A 16 -3.59 -7.09 -3.25
N HIS A 17 -3.80 -6.96 -4.55
CA HIS A 17 -5.01 -6.41 -5.11
C HIS A 17 -5.59 -7.35 -6.14
N SER A 18 -6.91 -7.52 -6.11
CA SER A 18 -7.63 -8.28 -7.13
C SER A 18 -8.95 -7.58 -7.39
N SER A 19 -9.24 -7.30 -8.65
CA SER A 19 -10.50 -6.67 -9.03
C SER A 19 -10.88 -7.06 -10.45
N LYS A 20 -12.16 -6.86 -10.78
CA LYS A 20 -12.65 -7.02 -12.14
C LYS A 20 -12.93 -5.64 -12.71
N GLN A 21 -12.38 -5.38 -13.89
CA GLN A 21 -12.53 -4.09 -14.56
C GLN A 21 -13.08 -4.29 -15.94
N SER A 22 -13.85 -3.34 -16.42
CA SER A 22 -14.38 -3.37 -17.77
C SER A 22 -13.56 -2.41 -18.63
N GLU A 23 -13.05 -2.94 -19.75
CA GLU A 23 -12.25 -2.15 -20.68
C GLU A 23 -12.59 -2.59 -22.10
N ALA A 24 -12.94 -1.64 -22.95
CA ALA A 24 -13.32 -1.91 -24.36
C ALA A 24 -14.37 -3.00 -24.46
N ASN A 25 -15.40 -2.96 -23.61
CA ASN A 25 -16.49 -3.93 -23.52
C ASN A 25 -16.05 -5.35 -23.15
N THR A 26 -14.86 -5.49 -22.60
CA THR A 26 -14.33 -6.77 -22.14
C THR A 26 -14.03 -6.69 -20.65
N GLU A 27 -14.46 -7.72 -19.91
CA GLU A 27 -14.15 -7.81 -18.49
C GLU A 27 -12.72 -8.31 -18.32
N ARG A 28 -11.96 -7.63 -17.51
CA ARG A 28 -10.59 -8.02 -17.21
C ARG A 28 -10.41 -8.24 -15.71
N LEU A 29 -9.71 -9.30 -15.38
CA LEU A 29 -9.27 -9.54 -14.01
C LEU A 29 -7.93 -8.81 -13.82
N VAL A 30 -7.90 -7.92 -12.85
CA VAL A 30 -6.69 -7.17 -12.52
C VAL A 30 -6.15 -7.67 -11.19
N GLU A 31 -4.96 -8.22 -11.21
CA GLU A 31 -4.30 -8.71 -10.01
C GLU A 31 -2.87 -8.21 -9.97
N PHE A 32 -2.43 -7.78 -8.80
CA PHE A 32 -1.03 -7.39 -8.61
C PHE A 32 -0.70 -7.33 -7.13
N GLU A 33 0.59 -7.32 -6.85
CA GLU A 33 1.13 -7.04 -5.53
C GLU A 33 1.98 -5.80 -5.63
N ILE A 34 1.99 -4.99 -4.58
CA ILE A 34 2.79 -3.77 -4.54
C ILE A 34 3.35 -3.57 -3.15
N ALA A 35 4.62 -3.18 -3.11
CA ALA A 35 5.23 -2.78 -1.85
C ALA A 35 4.58 -1.49 -1.36
N ALA A 36 4.27 -1.44 -0.07
CA ALA A 36 3.62 -0.28 0.53
C ALA A 36 4.37 0.13 1.79
N ILE A 37 4.36 1.41 2.06
CA ILE A 37 4.91 1.95 3.30
C ILE A 37 3.92 2.90 3.94
N ALA A 38 3.97 2.97 5.27
CA ALA A 38 3.18 3.92 6.05
C ALA A 38 4.16 4.60 7.00
N ALA A 39 4.21 5.93 6.98
CA ALA A 39 5.15 6.70 7.78
C ALA A 39 4.40 7.56 8.79
N GLY A 40 5.00 7.75 9.97
CA GLY A 40 4.42 8.58 11.01
C GLY A 40 3.41 7.83 11.86
N GLU A 41 2.40 8.53 12.34
CA GLU A 41 1.42 7.95 13.26
C GLU A 41 0.66 6.77 12.67
N ILE A 42 0.35 6.81 11.38
CA ILE A 42 -0.39 5.75 10.74
C ILE A 42 0.39 4.43 10.68
N SER A 43 1.71 4.48 10.83
CA SER A 43 2.53 3.28 10.77
C SER A 43 2.15 2.26 11.85
N LYS A 44 1.78 2.71 13.04
CA LYS A 44 1.40 1.82 14.13
C LYS A 44 0.09 1.12 13.81
N ARG A 45 -0.90 1.86 13.32
CA ARG A 45 -2.19 1.28 12.92
C ARG A 45 -2.00 0.30 11.76
N PHE A 46 -1.13 0.66 10.82
CA PHE A 46 -0.85 -0.17 9.67
C PHE A 46 -0.24 -1.52 10.08
N MET A 47 0.66 -1.52 11.06
CA MET A 47 1.27 -2.75 11.55
C MET A 47 0.30 -3.65 12.30
N ASP A 48 -0.79 -3.08 12.82
CA ASP A 48 -1.79 -3.85 13.56
C ASP A 48 -2.82 -4.54 12.66
N ILE A 49 -2.75 -4.31 11.35
CA ILE A 49 -3.66 -4.96 10.40
C ILE A 49 -3.30 -6.44 10.31
N GLU A 50 -4.27 -7.31 10.50
CA GLU A 50 -4.07 -8.74 10.36
C GLU A 50 -3.89 -9.14 8.91
N LEU A 51 -3.05 -10.16 8.66
CA LEU A 51 -2.87 -10.71 7.33
C LEU A 51 -4.19 -11.28 6.81
N GLY A 52 -4.46 -11.04 5.53
CA GLY A 52 -5.65 -11.57 4.87
C GLY A 52 -6.88 -10.69 5.01
N VAL A 53 -6.81 -9.61 5.75
CA VAL A 53 -7.92 -8.67 5.88
C VAL A 53 -7.97 -7.77 4.65
N VAL A 54 -9.18 -7.58 4.10
CA VAL A 54 -9.40 -6.70 2.95
C VAL A 54 -9.71 -5.31 3.45
N MET A 55 -8.97 -4.32 2.96
CA MET A 55 -9.12 -2.94 3.38
C MET A 55 -9.03 -2.02 2.17
N ALA A 56 -9.61 -0.84 2.28
CA ALA A 56 -9.45 0.21 1.29
C ALA A 56 -8.29 1.11 1.72
N PHE A 57 -7.29 1.24 0.85
CA PHE A 57 -6.12 2.05 1.13
C PHE A 57 -6.12 3.29 0.25
N THR A 58 -5.83 4.42 0.86
CA THR A 58 -5.70 5.69 0.16
C THR A 58 -4.27 6.17 0.29
N GLY A 59 -3.71 6.63 -0.81
CA GLY A 59 -2.33 7.09 -0.79
C GLY A 59 -1.87 7.49 -2.18
N PHE A 60 -0.57 7.42 -2.40
CA PHE A 60 0.01 7.77 -3.69
C PHE A 60 1.15 6.84 -4.05
N LEU A 61 1.42 6.77 -5.35
CA LEU A 61 2.53 5.99 -5.87
C LEU A 61 3.76 6.89 -6.03
N SER A 62 4.92 6.33 -5.73
CA SER A 62 6.18 7.01 -5.92
C SER A 62 7.25 5.98 -6.26
N ARG A 63 8.35 6.42 -6.83
CA ARG A 63 9.49 5.54 -7.02
C ARG A 63 10.13 5.25 -5.67
N LYS A 64 10.66 4.03 -5.53
CA LYS A 64 11.33 3.63 -4.30
C LYS A 64 12.49 4.56 -3.96
N ASN A 65 13.23 4.98 -4.97
CA ASN A 65 14.26 5.99 -4.84
C ASN A 65 14.53 6.60 -6.22
N ARG A 66 15.39 7.61 -6.26
CA ARG A 66 15.68 8.37 -7.48
C ARG A 66 16.15 7.50 -8.64
N ASN A 67 16.88 6.44 -8.33
CA ASN A 67 17.50 5.59 -9.35
C ASN A 67 16.71 4.31 -9.63
N SER A 68 15.56 4.13 -9.00
CA SER A 68 14.76 2.92 -9.14
C SER A 68 13.57 3.16 -10.05
N LYS A 69 13.21 2.14 -10.83
CA LYS A 69 11.96 2.12 -11.59
C LYS A 69 10.84 1.45 -10.82
N SER A 70 11.16 0.83 -9.69
CA SER A 70 10.17 0.17 -8.85
C SER A 70 9.29 1.19 -8.16
N LEU A 71 7.99 0.87 -8.09
CA LEU A 71 7.01 1.74 -7.45
C LEU A 71 6.74 1.26 -6.03
N VAL A 72 6.45 2.22 -5.17
CA VAL A 72 6.03 1.99 -3.79
C VAL A 72 4.76 2.79 -3.55
N PHE A 73 3.78 2.16 -2.90
CA PHE A 73 2.55 2.85 -2.51
C PHE A 73 2.73 3.44 -1.12
N HIS A 74 2.56 4.76 -1.01
CA HIS A 74 2.62 5.46 0.27
C HIS A 74 1.22 5.55 0.84
N VAL A 75 0.98 4.86 1.95
CA VAL A 75 -0.33 4.81 2.58
C VAL A 75 -0.57 6.08 3.38
N ILE A 76 -1.64 6.80 3.07
CA ILE A 76 -2.06 8.00 3.80
C ILE A 76 -3.15 7.64 4.80
N GLU A 77 -4.09 6.78 4.39
CA GLU A 77 -5.20 6.35 5.22
C GLU A 77 -5.69 4.99 4.76
N PHE A 78 -6.39 4.29 5.63
CA PHE A 78 -7.02 3.02 5.28
C PHE A 78 -8.23 2.80 6.17
N GLU A 79 -9.18 1.98 5.65
CA GLU A 79 -10.39 1.64 6.39
C GLU A 79 -10.88 0.26 5.97
N ALA A 80 -11.65 -0.39 6.84
CA ALA A 80 -12.25 -1.68 6.52
C ALA A 80 -13.32 -1.51 5.44
N THR A 81 -13.43 -2.51 4.56
CA THR A 81 -14.33 -2.46 3.42
C THR A 81 -15.64 -3.22 3.62
N THR A 82 -15.96 -3.59 4.83
CA THR A 82 -17.20 -4.32 5.11
C THR A 82 -18.40 -3.39 5.14
#